data_3bd787b4f60f9c2879f096913c85cc9d
#
_entry.id   3bd787b4f60f9c2879f096913c85cc9d
#
_cell.length_a   1.000
_cell.length_b   1.000
_cell.length_c   1.000
_cell.angle_alpha   90.00
_cell.angle_beta   90.00
_cell.angle_gamma   90.00
#
_symmetry.space_group_name_H-M   'P 1'
#
loop_
_entity.id
_entity.type
_entity.pdbx_description
1 polymer ?
#
loop_
_entity_poly.entity_id
_entity_poly.type
_entity_poly.pdbx_seq_one_letter_code
_entity_poly.pdbx_strand_id
1 'polypeptide(L)'
;IAEARNTALRKQRHWRSDQTHPRHGDAITRDDVFSQLTLGTWDGMLSRSGKDPELAHVLMGAFPNIAEAWASELRRMPKGRLPGNDGDPFEDRLRKELVDRLKSVRTIRNRIGHDENLLRVEFAKLRYDMFFILDALGPECPNWAFPDKGEALKTLNPARCIATWQNDSEDRK
;
A
#
# COMPACT_ATOMS: atom_id res chain seq x y z
N ILE A 1 5.28 14.61 -10.82
CA ILE A 1 5.63 14.15 -12.18
C ILE A 1 6.98 14.73 -12.64
N ALA A 2 7.26 16.03 -12.46
CA ALA A 2 8.54 16.63 -12.88
C ALA A 2 9.75 15.92 -12.24
N GLU A 3 9.72 15.66 -10.94
CA GLU A 3 10.77 14.94 -10.23
C GLU A 3 10.95 13.49 -10.73
N ALA A 4 9.86 12.77 -10.95
CA ALA A 4 9.87 11.42 -11.53
C ALA A 4 10.51 11.43 -12.93
N ARG A 5 10.16 12.42 -13.76
CA ARG A 5 10.77 12.59 -15.08
C ARG A 5 12.28 12.86 -14.98
N ASN A 6 12.70 13.73 -14.07
CA ASN A 6 14.12 14.02 -13.85
C ASN A 6 14.88 12.77 -13.37
N THR A 7 14.26 11.94 -12.55
CA THR A 7 14.85 10.66 -12.11
C THR A 7 14.95 9.67 -13.26
N ALA A 8 13.93 9.53 -14.10
CA ALA A 8 13.96 8.72 -15.31
C ALA A 8 15.07 9.17 -16.28
N LEU A 9 15.22 10.49 -16.49
CA LEU A 9 16.30 11.06 -17.31
C LEU A 9 17.70 10.78 -16.75
N ARG A 10 17.88 10.80 -15.43
CA ARG A 10 19.15 10.41 -14.80
C ARG A 10 19.48 8.94 -15.07
N LYS A 11 18.51 8.05 -14.94
CA LYS A 11 18.67 6.61 -15.25
C LYS A 11 18.99 6.40 -16.74
N GLN A 12 18.33 7.13 -17.64
CA GLN A 12 18.62 7.06 -19.07
C GLN A 12 20.07 7.44 -19.39
N ARG A 13 20.65 8.43 -18.73
CA ARG A 13 22.06 8.79 -18.92
C ARG A 13 22.98 7.61 -18.59
N HIS A 14 22.66 6.86 -17.55
CA HIS A 14 23.40 5.64 -17.19
C HIS A 14 23.28 4.57 -18.29
N TRP A 15 22.08 4.30 -18.81
CA TRP A 15 21.90 3.34 -19.91
C TRP A 15 22.67 3.75 -21.18
N ARG A 16 22.73 5.04 -21.48
CA ARG A 16 23.44 5.56 -22.66
C ARG A 16 24.96 5.50 -22.53
N SER A 17 25.47 5.55 -21.31
CA SER A 17 26.93 5.43 -21.08
C SER A 17 27.41 3.97 -21.12
N ASP A 18 26.52 3.00 -20.95
CA ASP A 18 26.84 1.58 -20.97
C ASP A 18 26.38 0.94 -22.29
N GLN A 19 27.33 0.68 -23.19
CA GLN A 19 27.04 0.06 -24.50
C GLN A 19 26.50 -1.37 -24.39
N THR A 20 26.67 -2.04 -23.25
CA THR A 20 26.18 -3.40 -23.01
C THR A 20 24.77 -3.42 -22.45
N HIS A 21 24.25 -2.26 -22.05
CA HIS A 21 22.93 -2.18 -21.45
C HIS A 21 21.81 -2.48 -22.48
N PRO A 22 20.85 -3.37 -22.18
CA PRO A 22 19.80 -3.77 -23.15
C PRO A 22 18.98 -2.59 -23.72
N ARG A 23 18.97 -1.46 -23.01
CA ARG A 23 18.25 -0.24 -23.41
C ARG A 23 19.20 0.88 -23.86
N HIS A 24 20.42 0.52 -24.26
CA HIS A 24 21.37 1.48 -24.84
C HIS A 24 20.76 2.14 -26.08
N GLY A 25 20.69 3.46 -26.08
CA GLY A 25 20.11 4.22 -27.19
C GLY A 25 18.61 4.49 -27.08
N ASP A 26 17.87 3.81 -26.19
CA ASP A 26 16.42 4.04 -26.03
C ASP A 26 16.10 5.44 -25.48
N ALA A 27 14.99 6.01 -25.94
CA ALA A 27 14.40 7.18 -25.31
C ALA A 27 13.63 6.76 -24.04
N ILE A 28 13.51 7.68 -23.06
CA ILE A 28 12.61 7.46 -21.94
C ILE A 28 11.16 7.43 -22.43
N THR A 29 10.41 6.46 -21.93
CA THR A 29 8.98 6.31 -22.19
C THR A 29 8.17 6.95 -21.05
N ARG A 30 6.86 7.03 -21.24
CA ARG A 30 5.92 7.41 -20.18
C ARG A 30 5.97 6.43 -19.00
N ASP A 31 6.13 5.15 -19.27
CA ASP A 31 6.22 4.09 -18.25
C ASP A 31 7.48 4.22 -17.41
N ASP A 32 8.60 4.63 -18.01
CA ASP A 32 9.82 4.95 -17.27
C ASP A 32 9.61 6.07 -16.25
N VAL A 33 8.80 7.08 -16.60
CA VAL A 33 8.45 8.16 -15.67
C VAL A 33 7.52 7.65 -14.58
N PHE A 34 6.50 6.86 -14.92
CA PHE A 34 5.57 6.31 -13.96
C PHE A 34 6.23 5.36 -12.97
N SER A 35 7.20 4.56 -13.41
CA SER A 35 7.97 3.67 -12.55
C SER A 35 8.80 4.39 -11.48
N GLN A 36 9.03 5.71 -11.63
CA GLN A 36 9.70 6.53 -10.61
C GLN A 36 8.73 7.17 -9.61
N LEU A 37 7.42 6.99 -9.78
CA LEU A 37 6.46 7.49 -8.79
C LEU A 37 6.50 6.60 -7.55
N THR A 38 6.63 7.26 -6.40
CA THR A 38 6.62 6.56 -5.11
C THR A 38 5.18 6.24 -4.67
N LEU A 39 5.01 5.28 -3.75
CA LEU A 39 3.72 5.01 -3.11
C LEU A 39 3.13 6.29 -2.49
N GLY A 40 3.98 7.16 -1.92
CA GLY A 40 3.55 8.46 -1.38
C GLY A 40 3.04 9.43 -2.45
N THR A 41 3.53 9.35 -3.67
CA THR A 41 3.00 10.15 -4.79
C THR A 41 1.60 9.69 -5.17
N TRP A 42 1.39 8.38 -5.29
CA TRP A 42 0.08 7.78 -5.60
C TRP A 42 -0.97 8.06 -4.52
N ASP A 43 -0.62 7.82 -3.25
CA ASP A 43 -1.45 8.17 -2.10
C ASP A 43 -1.80 9.67 -2.09
N GLY A 44 -0.82 10.53 -2.33
CA GLY A 44 -1.05 11.98 -2.40
C GLY A 44 -1.94 12.41 -3.58
N MET A 45 -1.91 11.71 -4.71
CA MET A 45 -2.81 11.96 -5.84
C MET A 45 -4.24 11.57 -5.49
N LEU A 46 -4.46 10.35 -4.99
CA LEU A 46 -5.76 9.88 -4.52
C LEU A 46 -6.35 10.78 -3.41
N SER A 47 -5.53 11.21 -2.47
CA SER A 47 -5.97 12.10 -1.38
C SER A 47 -6.47 13.45 -1.89
N ARG A 48 -5.77 14.04 -2.85
CA ARG A 48 -6.12 15.35 -3.42
C ARG A 48 -7.22 15.31 -4.47
N SER A 49 -7.47 14.17 -5.10
CA SER A 49 -8.45 14.01 -6.16
C SER A 49 -9.89 14.29 -5.70
N GLY A 50 -10.19 14.25 -4.39
CA GLY A 50 -11.51 14.61 -3.88
C GLY A 50 -11.96 16.05 -4.18
N LYS A 51 -11.06 16.92 -4.67
CA LYS A 51 -11.39 18.26 -5.16
C LYS A 51 -11.72 18.28 -6.66
N ASP A 52 -11.49 17.17 -7.35
CA ASP A 52 -11.69 16.97 -8.77
C ASP A 52 -12.40 15.62 -8.97
N PRO A 53 -13.74 15.61 -9.08
CA PRO A 53 -14.50 14.36 -9.18
C PRO A 53 -14.15 13.52 -10.40
N GLU A 54 -13.77 14.14 -11.51
CA GLU A 54 -13.39 13.44 -12.74
C GLU A 54 -12.07 12.70 -12.55
N LEU A 55 -11.07 13.37 -11.99
CA LEU A 55 -9.81 12.75 -11.62
C LEU A 55 -9.99 11.65 -10.55
N ALA A 56 -10.86 11.88 -9.55
CA ALA A 56 -11.16 10.88 -8.54
C ALA A 56 -11.75 9.62 -9.18
N HIS A 57 -12.72 9.76 -10.07
CA HIS A 57 -13.35 8.66 -10.78
C HIS A 57 -12.33 7.84 -11.60
N VAL A 58 -11.47 8.51 -12.36
CA VAL A 58 -10.40 7.85 -13.15
C VAL A 58 -9.43 7.08 -12.24
N LEU A 59 -8.98 7.68 -11.14
CA LEU A 59 -8.05 7.03 -10.20
C LEU A 59 -8.70 5.86 -9.45
N MET A 60 -9.97 6.00 -9.06
CA MET A 60 -10.74 4.94 -8.42
C MET A 60 -11.04 3.76 -9.36
N GLY A 61 -11.05 4.00 -10.67
CA GLY A 61 -11.16 2.94 -11.68
C GLY A 61 -10.03 1.89 -11.62
N ALA A 62 -8.89 2.21 -10.99
CA ALA A 62 -7.84 1.23 -10.70
C ALA A 62 -8.21 0.23 -9.59
N PHE A 63 -9.32 0.45 -8.87
CA PHE A 63 -9.80 -0.37 -7.76
C PHE A 63 -11.23 -0.86 -8.03
N PRO A 64 -11.44 -1.67 -9.08
CA PRO A 64 -12.78 -2.01 -9.57
C PRO A 64 -13.62 -2.80 -8.56
N ASN A 65 -12.98 -3.49 -7.61
CA ASN A 65 -13.65 -4.31 -6.60
C ASN A 65 -13.82 -3.60 -5.24
N ILE A 66 -13.57 -2.30 -5.16
CA ILE A 66 -13.55 -1.58 -3.87
C ILE A 66 -14.92 -1.58 -3.15
N ALA A 67 -16.01 -1.53 -3.89
CA ALA A 67 -17.36 -1.55 -3.30
C ALA A 67 -17.66 -2.88 -2.60
N GLU A 68 -17.25 -4.00 -3.21
CA GLU A 68 -17.40 -5.35 -2.64
C GLU A 68 -16.43 -5.57 -1.46
N ALA A 69 -15.19 -5.11 -1.57
CA ALA A 69 -14.22 -5.13 -0.48
C ALA A 69 -14.79 -4.39 0.74
N TRP A 70 -15.37 -3.20 0.51
CA TRP A 70 -16.02 -2.42 1.55
C TRP A 70 -17.24 -3.10 2.15
N ALA A 71 -18.13 -3.65 1.32
CA ALA A 71 -19.30 -4.40 1.77
C ALA A 71 -18.92 -5.62 2.62
N SER A 72 -17.83 -6.30 2.25
CA SER A 72 -17.27 -7.42 3.01
C SER A 72 -16.73 -6.99 4.37
N GLU A 73 -16.09 -5.85 4.43
CA GLU A 73 -15.60 -5.24 5.67
C GLU A 73 -16.76 -4.86 6.60
N LEU A 74 -17.79 -4.20 6.08
CA LEU A 74 -18.98 -3.80 6.85
C LEU A 74 -19.70 -5.00 7.46
N ARG A 75 -19.75 -6.15 6.77
CA ARG A 75 -20.34 -7.39 7.31
C ARG A 75 -19.55 -7.93 8.52
N ARG A 76 -18.27 -7.59 8.67
CA ARG A 76 -17.40 -8.03 9.76
C ARG A 76 -17.34 -7.04 10.92
N MET A 77 -17.75 -5.79 10.69
CA MET A 77 -17.75 -4.76 11.73
C MET A 77 -18.95 -4.92 12.69
N PRO A 78 -18.75 -4.60 13.98
CA PRO A 78 -19.87 -4.48 14.91
C PRO A 78 -20.89 -3.46 14.41
N LYS A 79 -22.19 -3.77 14.52
CA LYS A 79 -23.28 -2.86 14.17
C LYS A 79 -23.09 -1.51 14.87
N GLY A 80 -23.14 -0.42 14.11
CA GLY A 80 -23.03 0.96 14.60
C GLY A 80 -21.69 1.66 14.36
N ARG A 81 -20.70 0.99 13.77
CA ARG A 81 -19.42 1.61 13.44
C ARG A 81 -19.28 1.77 11.92
N LEU A 82 -20.03 2.72 11.37
CA LEU A 82 -19.83 3.15 9.98
C LEU A 82 -18.68 4.20 9.96
N PRO A 83 -17.59 3.96 9.26
CA PRO A 83 -16.57 4.99 9.04
C PRO A 83 -17.09 6.04 8.07
N GLY A 84 -16.76 7.30 8.35
CA GLY A 84 -17.09 8.43 7.50
C GLY A 84 -18.26 9.28 8.02
N ASN A 85 -18.36 10.50 7.51
CA ASN A 85 -19.52 11.36 7.74
C ASN A 85 -20.70 10.87 6.87
N ASP A 86 -21.86 10.70 7.45
CA ASP A 86 -23.08 10.24 6.76
C ASP A 86 -23.54 11.17 5.60
N GLY A 87 -22.93 12.34 5.46
CA GLY A 87 -23.22 13.32 4.40
C GLY A 87 -22.35 13.20 3.14
N ASP A 88 -21.26 12.40 3.17
CA ASP A 88 -20.38 12.28 2.02
C ASP A 88 -20.95 11.31 0.95
N PRO A 89 -20.79 11.61 -0.35
CA PRO A 89 -21.09 10.67 -1.42
C PRO A 89 -20.38 9.32 -1.19
N PHE A 90 -21.03 8.22 -1.56
CA PHE A 90 -20.50 6.87 -1.32
C PHE A 90 -19.10 6.66 -1.93
N GLU A 91 -18.88 7.13 -3.16
CA GLU A 91 -17.57 7.05 -3.83
C GLU A 91 -16.47 7.82 -3.09
N ASP A 92 -16.79 8.98 -2.53
CA ASP A 92 -15.81 9.76 -1.77
C ASP A 92 -15.47 9.10 -0.44
N ARG A 93 -16.41 8.42 0.19
CA ARG A 93 -16.15 7.59 1.38
C ARG A 93 -15.23 6.43 1.07
N LEU A 94 -15.47 5.72 -0.04
CA LEU A 94 -14.60 4.63 -0.48
C LEU A 94 -13.18 5.12 -0.78
N ARG A 95 -13.07 6.26 -1.46
CA ARG A 95 -11.78 6.90 -1.75
C ARG A 95 -11.03 7.27 -0.47
N LYS A 96 -11.71 7.90 0.50
CA LYS A 96 -11.11 8.28 1.80
C LYS A 96 -10.61 7.06 2.56
N GLU A 97 -11.42 6.01 2.62
CA GLU A 97 -11.05 4.76 3.27
C GLU A 97 -9.82 4.11 2.62
N LEU A 98 -9.78 4.05 1.29
CA LEU A 98 -8.63 3.55 0.55
C LEU A 98 -7.36 4.37 0.84
N VAL A 99 -7.47 5.70 0.83
CA VAL A 99 -6.38 6.62 1.14
C VAL A 99 -5.83 6.39 2.54
N ASP A 100 -6.68 6.22 3.53
CA ASP A 100 -6.24 6.02 4.92
C ASP A 100 -5.51 4.69 5.10
N ARG A 101 -5.96 3.63 4.42
CA ARG A 101 -5.28 2.34 4.42
C ARG A 101 -3.93 2.37 3.67
N LEU A 102 -3.88 3.03 2.52
CA LEU A 102 -2.63 3.26 1.79
C LEU A 102 -1.61 4.04 2.63
N LYS A 103 -2.07 5.08 3.37
CA LYS A 103 -1.21 5.82 4.31
C LYS A 103 -0.68 4.94 5.43
N SER A 104 -1.53 4.06 5.98
CA SER A 104 -1.14 3.10 7.02
C SER A 104 -0.01 2.21 6.53
N VAL A 105 -0.19 1.56 5.38
CA VAL A 105 0.82 0.69 4.75
C VAL A 105 2.10 1.46 4.43
N ARG A 106 1.98 2.66 3.82
CA ARG A 106 3.15 3.51 3.51
C ARG A 106 3.94 3.88 4.76
N THR A 107 3.25 4.25 5.84
CA THR A 107 3.89 4.62 7.10
C THR A 107 4.75 3.48 7.64
N ILE A 108 4.22 2.27 7.67
CA ILE A 108 4.97 1.11 8.17
C ILE A 108 6.11 0.75 7.23
N ARG A 109 5.87 0.76 5.91
CA ARG A 109 6.93 0.53 4.91
C ARG A 109 8.09 1.52 5.06
N ASN A 110 7.79 2.80 5.33
CA ASN A 110 8.82 3.82 5.54
C ASN A 110 9.57 3.58 6.86
N ARG A 111 8.89 3.22 7.95
CA ARG A 111 9.53 2.86 9.22
C ARG A 111 10.49 1.68 9.06
N ILE A 112 10.09 0.65 8.31
CA ILE A 112 10.97 -0.48 7.97
C ILE A 112 12.19 0.01 7.16
N GLY A 113 11.97 0.87 6.18
CA GLY A 113 13.06 1.40 5.32
C GLY A 113 14.03 2.34 6.04
N HIS A 114 13.68 2.85 7.22
CA HIS A 114 14.52 3.70 8.06
C HIS A 114 14.99 3.00 9.35
N ASP A 115 14.88 1.68 9.43
CA ASP A 115 15.27 0.87 10.60
C ASP A 115 14.61 1.33 11.90
N GLU A 116 13.38 1.89 11.82
CA GLU A 116 12.67 2.37 12.98
C GLU A 116 12.05 1.22 13.79
N ASN A 117 11.86 1.46 15.09
CA ASN A 117 11.24 0.50 15.99
C ASN A 117 9.80 0.18 15.60
N LEU A 118 9.50 -1.11 15.40
CA LEU A 118 8.19 -1.63 15.01
C LEU A 118 7.38 -2.25 16.18
N LEU A 119 7.89 -2.24 17.40
CA LEU A 119 7.26 -2.89 18.56
C LEU A 119 5.85 -2.38 18.89
N ARG A 120 5.54 -1.14 18.48
CA ARG A 120 4.22 -0.52 18.71
C ARG A 120 3.31 -0.59 17.48
N VAL A 121 3.67 -1.37 16.46
CA VAL A 121 2.86 -1.53 15.26
C VAL A 121 1.76 -2.54 15.50
N GLU A 122 0.53 -2.16 15.21
CA GLU A 122 -0.62 -3.06 15.21
C GLU A 122 -0.63 -3.92 13.94
N PHE A 123 0.18 -4.98 13.91
CA PHE A 123 0.33 -5.84 12.73
C PHE A 123 -0.98 -6.47 12.27
N ALA A 124 -1.92 -6.74 13.19
CA ALA A 124 -3.25 -7.24 12.83
C ALA A 124 -3.99 -6.21 11.96
N LYS A 125 -4.00 -4.94 12.38
CA LYS A 125 -4.59 -3.85 11.60
C LYS A 125 -3.89 -3.67 10.26
N LEU A 126 -2.56 -3.64 10.24
CA LEU A 126 -1.79 -3.53 9.00
C LEU A 126 -2.16 -4.63 8.02
N ARG A 127 -2.28 -5.88 8.47
CA ARG A 127 -2.71 -7.00 7.64
C ARG A 127 -4.11 -6.75 7.05
N TYR A 128 -5.06 -6.28 7.85
CA TYR A 128 -6.40 -5.94 7.35
C TYR A 128 -6.34 -4.84 6.29
N ASP A 129 -5.55 -3.79 6.51
CA ASP A 129 -5.38 -2.70 5.55
C ASP A 129 -4.80 -3.22 4.22
N MET A 130 -3.80 -4.11 4.28
CA MET A 130 -3.20 -4.72 3.08
C MET A 130 -4.19 -5.61 2.33
N PHE A 131 -4.92 -6.47 3.03
CA PHE A 131 -5.93 -7.33 2.41
C PHE A 131 -7.06 -6.54 1.77
N PHE A 132 -7.54 -5.47 2.42
CA PHE A 132 -8.54 -4.59 1.85
C PHE A 132 -8.06 -3.94 0.53
N ILE A 133 -6.83 -3.39 0.52
CA ILE A 133 -6.26 -2.77 -0.68
C ILE A 133 -6.15 -3.79 -1.82
N LEU A 134 -5.69 -5.01 -1.52
CA LEU A 134 -5.57 -6.07 -2.51
C LEU A 134 -6.94 -6.52 -3.03
N ASP A 135 -7.91 -6.72 -2.14
CA ASP A 135 -9.28 -7.09 -2.51
C ASP A 135 -9.95 -6.00 -3.34
N ALA A 136 -9.69 -4.72 -3.05
CA ALA A 136 -10.17 -3.60 -3.84
C ALA A 136 -9.61 -3.58 -5.27
N LEU A 137 -8.38 -4.08 -5.49
CA LEU A 137 -7.78 -4.25 -6.82
C LEU A 137 -8.44 -5.41 -7.58
N GLY A 138 -8.76 -6.51 -6.90
CA GLY A 138 -9.41 -7.69 -7.48
C GLY A 138 -9.49 -8.82 -6.47
N PRO A 139 -10.54 -9.67 -6.53
CA PRO A 139 -10.77 -10.72 -5.54
C PRO A 139 -9.68 -11.80 -5.53
N GLU A 140 -8.89 -11.93 -6.58
CA GLU A 140 -7.74 -12.84 -6.69
C GLU A 140 -6.45 -12.28 -6.10
N CYS A 141 -6.32 -10.94 -6.01
CA CYS A 141 -5.07 -10.28 -5.59
C CYS A 141 -4.62 -10.65 -4.17
N PRO A 142 -5.51 -10.83 -3.17
CA PRO A 142 -5.11 -11.33 -1.86
C PRO A 142 -4.44 -12.70 -1.91
N ASN A 143 -4.93 -13.61 -2.75
CA ASN A 143 -4.37 -14.95 -2.89
C ASN A 143 -3.01 -14.94 -3.62
N TRP A 144 -2.81 -14.01 -4.54
CA TRP A 144 -1.52 -13.81 -5.19
C TRP A 144 -0.46 -13.33 -4.21
N ALA A 145 -0.79 -12.32 -3.42
CA ALA A 145 0.16 -11.71 -2.48
C ALA A 145 0.40 -12.60 -1.26
N PHE A 146 -0.62 -13.33 -0.82
CA PHE A 146 -0.59 -14.18 0.39
C PHE A 146 -1.28 -15.53 0.11
N PRO A 147 -0.59 -16.46 -0.56
CA PRO A 147 -1.18 -17.78 -0.89
C PRO A 147 -1.67 -18.55 0.33
N ASP A 148 -1.04 -18.34 1.49
CA ASP A 148 -1.41 -18.91 2.79
C ASP A 148 -2.47 -18.08 3.54
N LYS A 149 -3.15 -17.13 2.86
CA LYS A 149 -4.11 -16.18 3.45
C LYS A 149 -3.52 -15.34 4.60
N GLY A 150 -2.21 -15.14 4.58
CA GLY A 150 -1.48 -14.37 5.59
C GLY A 150 -1.34 -15.12 6.93
N GLU A 151 -1.48 -16.44 6.97
CA GLU A 151 -1.26 -17.21 8.21
C GLU A 151 0.17 -17.06 8.72
N ALA A 152 1.18 -17.05 7.83
CA ALA A 152 2.55 -16.78 8.21
C ALA A 152 2.72 -15.42 8.91
N LEU A 153 1.95 -14.40 8.52
CA LEU A 153 1.98 -13.09 9.18
C LEU A 153 1.43 -13.11 10.61
N LYS A 154 0.56 -14.07 10.94
CA LYS A 154 0.04 -14.23 12.31
C LYS A 154 1.11 -14.75 13.26
N THR A 155 2.08 -15.51 12.77
CA THR A 155 3.18 -16.07 13.56
C THR A 155 4.28 -15.04 13.82
N LEU A 156 4.39 -14.00 12.98
CA LEU A 156 5.38 -12.93 13.07
C LEU A 156 4.94 -11.81 14.04
N ASN A 157 4.25 -12.14 15.12
CA ASN A 157 3.89 -11.17 16.15
C ASN A 157 5.15 -10.82 16.97
N PRO A 158 5.64 -9.55 16.95
CA PRO A 158 6.85 -9.16 17.68
C PRO A 158 6.81 -9.45 19.17
N ALA A 159 5.65 -9.30 19.80
CA ALA A 159 5.49 -9.61 21.22
C ALA A 159 5.72 -11.10 21.51
N ARG A 160 5.27 -12.00 20.61
CA ARG A 160 5.55 -13.44 20.74
C ARG A 160 7.02 -13.76 20.52
N CYS A 161 7.65 -13.15 19.52
CA CYS A 161 9.08 -13.33 19.25
C CYS A 161 9.94 -12.88 20.44
N ILE A 162 9.60 -11.74 21.05
CA ILE A 162 10.31 -11.23 22.25
C ILE A 162 10.10 -12.17 23.43
N ALA A 163 8.87 -12.63 23.68
CA ALA A 163 8.59 -13.57 24.77
C ALA A 163 9.35 -14.89 24.61
N THR A 164 9.46 -15.40 23.37
CA THR A 164 10.26 -16.61 23.09
C THR A 164 11.74 -16.36 23.38
N TRP A 165 12.31 -15.24 22.97
CA TRP A 165 13.71 -14.91 23.25
C TRP A 165 14.00 -14.72 24.73
N GLN A 166 13.06 -14.17 25.52
CA GLN A 166 13.22 -14.02 26.97
C GLN A 166 13.24 -15.39 27.65
N ASN A 167 12.33 -16.28 27.30
CA ASN A 167 12.29 -17.64 27.86
C ASN A 167 13.56 -18.43 27.51
N ASP A 168 14.01 -18.39 26.23
CA ASP A 168 15.25 -19.07 25.80
C ASP A 168 16.51 -18.54 26.51
N SER A 169 16.48 -17.28 26.96
CA SER A 169 17.59 -16.68 27.71
C SER A 169 17.59 -17.03 29.19
N GLU A 170 16.45 -17.39 29.78
CA GLU A 170 16.31 -17.87 31.17
C GLU A 170 16.71 -19.34 31.29
N ASP A 171 16.38 -20.17 30.27
CA ASP A 171 16.75 -21.60 30.23
C ASP A 171 18.25 -21.85 30.00
N ARG A 172 19.02 -20.82 29.64
CA ARG A 172 20.48 -20.89 29.42
C ARG A 172 21.31 -20.41 30.62
N LYS A 173 20.71 -20.05 31.71
CA LYS A 173 21.36 -19.68 32.97
C LYS A 173 21.31 -20.79 33.99
#